data_1f1481df85ef367396b5875f412d8bae
#
_entry.id   1f1481df85ef367396b5875f412d8bae
#
_cell.length_a   1.000
_cell.length_b   1.000
_cell.length_c   1.000
_cell.angle_alpha   90.00
_cell.angle_beta   90.00
_cell.angle_gamma   90.00
#
_symmetry.space_group_name_H-M   'P 1'
#
loop_
_entity.id
_entity.type
_entity.pdbx_description
1 polymer ?
#
loop_
_entity_poly.entity_id
_entity_poly.type
_entity_poly.pdbx_seq_one_letter_code
_entity_poly.pdbx_strand_id
1 'polypeptide(L)'
;AGRPPQQLRDDLWLFPPNRDSQGGSSWWLDLDPEPVLVDCPPLTEASLTALRQLAGTRSPRILLTSREGHGRLRRVQERLGWPVLVQEQEAYLLPNVEPLETFSEEHTTVSGLRLLWTPGPTPGSCVVFAPVPNELLFCGRLLTPWAPGQLAPMRHARTFHWPRQLNSLARLRDWIPSDASPQLL
;
A
#
# COMPACT_ATOMS: atom_id res chain seq x y z
N ALA A 1 11.43 21.01 -0.08
CA ALA A 1 12.46 20.12 -0.58
C ALA A 1 11.91 18.70 -0.69
N GLY A 2 12.70 17.77 -1.20
CA GLY A 2 12.32 16.41 -1.46
C GLY A 2 12.34 16.10 -2.95
N ARG A 3 12.33 14.80 -3.27
CA ARG A 3 12.29 14.34 -4.65
C ARG A 3 10.84 14.16 -5.09
N PRO A 4 10.47 14.60 -6.29
CA PRO A 4 9.15 14.31 -6.83
C PRO A 4 9.00 12.80 -7.10
N PRO A 5 7.77 12.27 -7.21
CA PRO A 5 7.57 10.90 -7.61
C PRO A 5 7.99 10.67 -9.04
N GLN A 6 8.38 9.44 -9.35
CA GLN A 6 8.75 9.01 -10.68
C GLN A 6 7.56 8.30 -11.34
N GLN A 7 7.16 8.76 -12.51
CA GLN A 7 6.16 8.07 -13.30
C GLN A 7 6.76 6.82 -13.94
N LEU A 8 6.16 5.65 -13.66
CA LEU A 8 6.62 4.38 -14.21
C LEU A 8 5.77 3.93 -15.40
N ARG A 9 4.48 4.25 -15.37
CA ARG A 9 3.49 3.95 -16.41
C ARG A 9 2.47 5.09 -16.44
N ASP A 10 1.56 5.07 -17.40
CA ASP A 10 0.51 6.10 -17.52
C ASP A 10 -0.33 6.22 -16.23
N ASP A 11 -0.51 5.11 -15.53
CA ASP A 11 -1.36 5.02 -14.34
C ASP A 11 -0.61 4.81 -13.03
N LEU A 12 0.74 4.78 -13.06
CA LEU A 12 1.53 4.39 -11.90
C LEU A 12 2.71 5.33 -11.65
N TRP A 13 2.77 5.89 -10.43
CA TRP A 13 3.91 6.69 -9.94
C TRP A 13 4.51 6.07 -8.69
N LEU A 14 5.84 6.14 -8.59
CA LEU A 14 6.61 5.66 -7.44
C LEU A 14 7.12 6.86 -6.63
N PHE A 15 6.80 6.89 -5.35
CA PHE A 15 7.45 7.77 -4.38
C PHE A 15 8.67 7.07 -3.79
N PRO A 16 9.80 7.79 -3.62
CA PRO A 16 11.03 7.15 -3.16
C PRO A 16 10.90 6.57 -1.76
N PRO A 17 11.67 5.54 -1.43
CA PRO A 17 11.73 5.02 -0.07
C PRO A 17 12.09 6.11 0.93
N ASN A 18 11.52 6.04 2.12
CA ASN A 18 11.80 7.02 3.15
C ASN A 18 11.98 6.34 4.52
N ARG A 19 12.68 7.06 5.41
CA ARG A 19 13.03 6.55 6.73
C ARG A 19 11.80 6.32 7.61
N ASP A 20 10.81 7.19 7.50
CA ASP A 20 9.61 7.14 8.35
C ASP A 20 8.75 5.91 8.06
N SER A 21 8.82 5.36 6.84
CA SER A 21 8.14 4.12 6.45
C SER A 21 9.10 2.92 6.41
N GLN A 22 10.12 2.90 7.23
CA GLN A 22 11.07 1.79 7.35
C GLN A 22 11.74 1.43 6.02
N GLY A 23 12.03 2.43 5.19
CA GLY A 23 12.63 2.23 3.87
C GLY A 23 11.64 1.75 2.80
N GLY A 24 10.37 1.72 3.10
CA GLY A 24 9.33 1.31 2.14
C GLY A 24 9.03 2.38 1.11
N SER A 25 8.59 1.94 -0.05
CA SER A 25 8.11 2.78 -1.13
C SER A 25 6.62 3.04 -0.99
N SER A 26 6.15 4.11 -1.65
CA SER A 26 4.74 4.45 -1.76
C SER A 26 4.40 4.59 -3.25
N TRP A 27 3.14 4.34 -3.59
CA TRP A 27 2.71 4.24 -4.97
C TRP A 27 1.43 5.05 -5.19
N TRP A 28 1.37 5.75 -6.31
CA TRP A 28 0.14 6.37 -6.77
C TRP A 28 -0.41 5.58 -7.94
N LEU A 29 -1.67 5.11 -7.81
CA LEU A 29 -2.44 4.49 -8.88
C LEU A 29 -3.50 5.47 -9.37
N ASP A 30 -3.39 5.86 -10.63
CA ASP A 30 -4.31 6.82 -11.23
C ASP A 30 -5.51 6.10 -11.83
N LEU A 31 -6.40 5.66 -10.96
CA LEU A 31 -7.60 4.91 -11.31
C LEU A 31 -8.85 5.79 -11.26
N ASP A 32 -9.85 5.42 -12.00
CA ASP A 32 -11.17 6.04 -11.96
C ASP A 32 -12.21 5.07 -11.41
N PRO A 33 -13.18 5.54 -10.65
CA PRO A 33 -13.42 6.94 -10.24
C PRO A 33 -12.54 7.40 -9.07
N GLU A 34 -11.84 6.49 -8.40
CA GLU A 34 -11.08 6.79 -7.19
C GLU A 34 -9.60 6.45 -7.38
N PRO A 35 -8.71 7.47 -7.52
CA PRO A 35 -7.28 7.24 -7.45
C PRO A 35 -6.87 6.76 -6.05
N VAL A 36 -5.76 6.05 -5.97
CA VAL A 36 -5.32 5.43 -4.72
C VAL A 36 -3.83 5.68 -4.47
N LEU A 37 -3.53 6.08 -3.23
CA LEU A 37 -2.16 6.16 -2.73
C LEU A 37 -1.91 4.94 -1.84
N VAL A 38 -0.96 4.08 -2.23
CA VAL A 38 -0.58 2.89 -1.46
C VAL A 38 0.62 3.21 -0.60
N ASP A 39 0.45 3.11 0.70
CA ASP A 39 1.42 3.44 1.75
C ASP A 39 1.81 4.93 1.78
N CYS A 40 2.46 5.35 2.85
CA CYS A 40 2.73 6.75 3.10
C CYS A 40 3.99 7.22 2.38
N PRO A 41 3.89 8.29 1.56
CA PRO A 41 5.05 8.88 0.92
C PRO A 41 5.86 9.73 1.90
N PRO A 42 7.07 10.17 1.49
CA PRO A 42 7.81 11.15 2.29
C PRO A 42 6.99 12.42 2.53
N LEU A 43 7.00 12.92 3.75
CA LEU A 43 6.34 14.19 4.08
C LEU A 43 7.19 15.36 3.60
N THR A 44 7.09 15.69 2.33
CA THR A 44 7.80 16.80 1.70
C THR A 44 6.84 17.64 0.87
N GLU A 45 7.19 18.92 0.65
CA GLU A 45 6.35 19.76 -0.22
C GLU A 45 6.32 19.21 -1.66
N ALA A 46 7.40 18.60 -2.13
CA ALA A 46 7.42 17.97 -3.46
C ALA A 46 6.39 16.84 -3.55
N SER A 47 6.32 15.97 -2.55
CA SER A 47 5.34 14.88 -2.51
C SER A 47 3.92 15.40 -2.45
N LEU A 48 3.64 16.34 -1.55
CA LEU A 48 2.30 16.90 -1.36
C LEU A 48 1.81 17.65 -2.61
N THR A 49 2.67 18.45 -3.22
CA THR A 49 2.35 19.18 -4.45
C THR A 49 2.04 18.21 -5.59
N ALA A 50 2.88 17.19 -5.77
CA ALA A 50 2.66 16.18 -6.79
C ALA A 50 1.33 15.44 -6.59
N LEU A 51 1.02 15.04 -5.35
CA LEU A 51 -0.22 14.34 -5.04
C LEU A 51 -1.46 15.20 -5.33
N ARG A 52 -1.42 16.48 -4.96
CA ARG A 52 -2.52 17.41 -5.27
C ARG A 52 -2.73 17.56 -6.77
N GLN A 53 -1.65 17.66 -7.53
CA GLN A 53 -1.71 17.76 -8.99
C GLN A 53 -2.27 16.48 -9.62
N LEU A 54 -1.80 15.31 -9.18
CA LEU A 54 -2.27 14.02 -9.67
C LEU A 54 -3.75 13.79 -9.36
N ALA A 55 -4.18 14.17 -8.16
CA ALA A 55 -5.57 14.04 -7.75
C ALA A 55 -6.51 14.92 -8.56
N GLY A 56 -6.08 16.15 -8.86
CA GLY A 56 -6.95 17.14 -9.49
C GLY A 56 -8.18 17.41 -8.64
N THR A 57 -9.37 17.25 -9.22
CA THR A 57 -10.65 17.43 -8.52
C THR A 57 -11.22 16.11 -7.97
N ARG A 58 -10.54 14.99 -8.18
CA ARG A 58 -10.99 13.68 -7.71
C ARG A 58 -10.77 13.51 -6.21
N SER A 59 -11.43 12.53 -5.62
CA SER A 59 -11.33 12.21 -4.20
C SER A 59 -10.55 10.90 -4.01
N PRO A 60 -9.24 10.97 -3.84
CA PRO A 60 -8.41 9.79 -3.66
C PRO A 60 -8.62 9.11 -2.31
N ARG A 61 -8.12 7.88 -2.21
CA ARG A 61 -8.07 7.11 -0.99
C ARG A 61 -6.63 6.71 -0.69
N ILE A 62 -6.27 6.68 0.59
CA ILE A 62 -4.98 6.17 1.05
C ILE A 62 -5.19 4.74 1.54
N LEU A 63 -4.44 3.78 1.00
CA LEU A 63 -4.42 2.39 1.45
C LEU A 63 -3.10 2.10 2.16
N LEU A 64 -3.16 1.52 3.35
CA LEU A 64 -1.97 1.12 4.08
C LEU A 64 -1.85 -0.40 4.09
N THR A 65 -0.70 -0.92 3.65
CA THR A 65 -0.47 -2.36 3.60
C THR A 65 -0.03 -2.95 4.93
N SER A 66 0.58 -2.14 5.80
CA SER A 66 0.92 -2.51 7.18
C SER A 66 1.33 -1.27 7.97
N ARG A 67 1.49 -1.45 9.29
CA ARG A 67 1.99 -0.38 10.17
C ARG A 67 3.36 0.16 9.77
N GLU A 68 4.17 -0.63 9.09
CA GLU A 68 5.47 -0.20 8.62
C GLU A 68 5.37 0.82 7.48
N GLY A 69 4.25 0.84 6.76
CA GLY A 69 3.95 1.83 5.73
C GLY A 69 3.25 3.08 6.22
N HIS A 70 3.00 3.21 7.53
CA HIS A 70 2.28 4.38 8.07
C HIS A 70 3.07 5.69 7.93
N GLY A 71 4.40 5.64 8.10
CA GLY A 71 5.22 6.85 8.03
C GLY A 71 4.66 7.98 8.89
N ARG A 72 4.56 9.15 8.31
CA ARG A 72 3.93 10.33 8.92
C ARG A 72 2.50 10.54 8.40
N LEU A 73 1.74 9.47 8.30
CA LEU A 73 0.42 9.49 7.67
C LEU A 73 -0.53 10.53 8.28
N ARG A 74 -0.55 10.65 9.60
CA ARG A 74 -1.41 11.64 10.25
C ARG A 74 -1.19 13.05 9.69
N ARG A 75 0.07 13.45 9.54
CA ARG A 75 0.41 14.76 8.99
C ARG A 75 0.12 14.87 7.50
N VAL A 76 0.39 13.81 6.75
CA VAL A 76 0.05 13.76 5.33
C VAL A 76 -1.46 13.89 5.16
N GLN A 77 -2.23 13.14 5.92
CA GLN A 77 -3.70 13.16 5.88
C GLN A 77 -4.27 14.52 6.31
N GLU A 78 -3.70 15.16 7.32
CA GLU A 78 -4.09 16.53 7.72
C GLU A 78 -3.92 17.52 6.55
N ARG A 79 -2.87 17.36 5.75
CA ARG A 79 -2.58 18.26 4.62
C ARG A 79 -3.42 17.95 3.38
N LEU A 80 -3.81 16.70 3.15
CA LEU A 80 -4.54 16.26 1.95
C LEU A 80 -6.04 16.09 2.18
N GLY A 81 -6.44 15.67 3.38
CA GLY A 81 -7.85 15.45 3.72
C GLY A 81 -8.45 14.17 3.15
N TRP A 82 -7.64 13.26 2.62
CA TRP A 82 -8.12 12.04 1.99
C TRP A 82 -8.46 10.95 3.00
N PRO A 83 -9.52 10.14 2.76
CA PRO A 83 -9.82 9.03 3.65
C PRO A 83 -8.75 7.94 3.58
N VAL A 84 -8.59 7.22 4.69
CA VAL A 84 -7.61 6.16 4.85
C VAL A 84 -8.34 4.84 5.04
N LEU A 85 -7.88 3.80 4.35
CA LEU A 85 -8.36 2.42 4.50
C LEU A 85 -7.21 1.56 5.01
N VAL A 86 -7.45 0.82 6.07
CA VAL A 86 -6.46 -0.02 6.74
C VAL A 86 -7.12 -1.28 7.27
N GLN A 87 -6.35 -2.37 7.39
CA GLN A 87 -6.85 -3.58 8.04
C GLN A 87 -7.11 -3.28 9.53
N GLU A 88 -8.19 -3.81 10.08
CA GLU A 88 -8.71 -3.44 11.40
C GLU A 88 -7.69 -3.56 12.54
N GLN A 89 -6.75 -4.50 12.45
CA GLN A 89 -5.74 -4.71 13.49
C GLN A 89 -4.62 -3.66 13.50
N GLU A 90 -4.55 -2.80 12.47
CA GLU A 90 -3.60 -1.69 12.43
C GLU A 90 -4.24 -0.34 12.81
N ALA A 91 -5.56 -0.29 12.90
CA ALA A 91 -6.30 0.98 13.05
C ALA A 91 -5.96 1.73 14.34
N TYR A 92 -5.72 1.02 15.45
CA TYR A 92 -5.41 1.65 16.74
C TYR A 92 -4.12 2.46 16.74
N LEU A 93 -3.25 2.24 15.76
CA LEU A 93 -1.99 2.96 15.59
C LEU A 93 -2.17 4.30 14.88
N LEU A 94 -3.38 4.62 14.46
CA LEU A 94 -3.71 5.84 13.71
C LEU A 94 -4.73 6.70 14.46
N PRO A 95 -4.45 7.10 15.72
CA PRO A 95 -5.35 8.01 16.42
C PRO A 95 -5.40 9.35 15.69
N ASN A 96 -6.58 9.96 15.66
CA ASN A 96 -6.83 11.26 15.04
C ASN A 96 -6.65 11.28 13.51
N VAL A 97 -6.61 10.15 12.85
CA VAL A 97 -6.72 10.05 11.40
C VAL A 97 -8.20 9.87 11.06
N GLU A 98 -8.77 10.83 10.33
CA GLU A 98 -10.19 10.82 9.96
C GLU A 98 -10.37 11.42 8.56
N PRO A 99 -11.20 10.80 7.69
CA PRO A 99 -11.90 9.53 7.88
C PRO A 99 -10.96 8.32 7.87
N LEU A 100 -11.20 7.36 8.73
CA LEU A 100 -10.48 6.09 8.78
C LEU A 100 -11.48 4.94 8.61
N GLU A 101 -11.32 4.15 7.55
CA GLU A 101 -12.11 2.96 7.30
C GLU A 101 -11.27 1.73 7.56
N THR A 102 -11.92 0.65 7.96
CA THR A 102 -11.25 -0.63 8.22
C THR A 102 -11.92 -1.75 7.46
N PHE A 103 -11.17 -2.82 7.22
CA PHE A 103 -11.70 -4.07 6.69
C PHE A 103 -11.14 -5.24 7.49
N SER A 104 -11.77 -6.41 7.39
CA SER A 104 -11.36 -7.62 8.09
C SER A 104 -10.52 -8.52 7.19
N GLU A 105 -11.14 -9.42 6.43
CA GLU A 105 -10.40 -10.41 5.62
C GLU A 105 -10.14 -9.97 4.19
N GLU A 106 -11.15 -9.38 3.56
CA GLU A 106 -11.09 -8.94 2.17
C GLU A 106 -11.84 -7.63 2.00
N HIS A 107 -11.45 -6.87 0.98
CA HIS A 107 -12.12 -5.64 0.61
C HIS A 107 -11.92 -5.36 -0.88
N THR A 108 -12.93 -4.76 -1.52
CA THR A 108 -12.81 -4.29 -2.89
C THR A 108 -13.18 -2.82 -2.93
N THR A 109 -12.30 -2.00 -3.49
CA THR A 109 -12.54 -0.56 -3.61
C THR A 109 -13.46 -0.26 -4.80
N VAL A 110 -13.97 0.98 -4.85
CA VAL A 110 -14.85 1.41 -5.95
C VAL A 110 -14.14 1.41 -7.30
N SER A 111 -12.82 1.53 -7.34
CA SER A 111 -12.01 1.44 -8.56
C SER A 111 -11.58 0.01 -8.91
N GLY A 112 -12.02 -0.98 -8.14
CA GLY A 112 -11.77 -2.38 -8.43
C GLY A 112 -10.51 -2.97 -7.84
N LEU A 113 -9.81 -2.26 -6.97
CA LEU A 113 -8.68 -2.83 -6.23
C LEU A 113 -9.20 -3.84 -5.22
N ARG A 114 -8.53 -4.99 -5.13
CA ARG A 114 -8.86 -6.04 -4.19
C ARG A 114 -7.79 -6.16 -3.13
N LEU A 115 -8.20 -6.17 -1.87
CA LEU A 115 -7.32 -6.28 -0.72
C LEU A 115 -7.54 -7.62 -0.03
N LEU A 116 -6.46 -8.25 0.40
CA LEU A 116 -6.49 -9.49 1.16
C LEU A 116 -5.66 -9.32 2.43
N TRP A 117 -6.27 -9.66 3.58
CA TRP A 117 -5.55 -9.72 4.84
C TRP A 117 -4.54 -10.85 4.82
N THR A 118 -3.27 -10.52 5.04
CA THR A 118 -2.13 -11.44 4.98
C THR A 118 -1.27 -11.27 6.24
N PRO A 119 -1.77 -11.70 7.42
CA PRO A 119 -1.03 -11.53 8.67
C PRO A 119 0.28 -12.32 8.66
N GLY A 120 1.24 -11.82 9.36
CA GLY A 120 2.57 -12.43 9.48
C GLY A 120 3.65 -11.39 9.63
N PRO A 121 3.90 -10.53 8.65
CA PRO A 121 4.81 -9.39 8.83
C PRO A 121 4.37 -8.50 9.99
N THR A 122 3.09 -8.18 10.03
CA THR A 122 2.39 -7.53 11.16
C THR A 122 1.02 -8.19 11.32
N PRO A 123 0.32 -7.98 12.45
CA PRO A 123 -1.02 -8.56 12.64
C PRO A 123 -2.02 -8.16 11.57
N GLY A 124 -1.95 -6.92 11.06
CA GLY A 124 -2.89 -6.39 10.08
C GLY A 124 -2.28 -6.13 8.71
N SER A 125 -1.22 -6.85 8.34
CA SER A 125 -0.67 -6.76 6.99
C SER A 125 -1.67 -7.17 5.94
N CYS A 126 -1.63 -6.52 4.78
CA CYS A 126 -2.45 -6.89 3.63
C CYS A 126 -1.69 -6.70 2.32
N VAL A 127 -2.20 -7.31 1.27
CA VAL A 127 -1.74 -7.09 -0.10
C VAL A 127 -2.84 -6.43 -0.91
N VAL A 128 -2.47 -5.76 -1.99
CA VAL A 128 -3.40 -5.05 -2.87
C VAL A 128 -3.20 -5.55 -4.30
N PHE A 129 -4.26 -6.09 -4.89
CA PHE A 129 -4.27 -6.56 -6.27
C PHE A 129 -5.06 -5.59 -7.15
N ALA A 130 -4.40 -5.09 -8.18
CA ALA A 130 -5.00 -4.23 -9.20
C ALA A 130 -5.12 -5.03 -10.50
N PRO A 131 -6.34 -5.49 -10.88
CA PRO A 131 -6.51 -6.31 -12.09
C PRO A 131 -6.42 -5.50 -13.38
N VAL A 132 -6.74 -4.22 -13.34
CA VAL A 132 -6.76 -3.35 -14.53
C VAL A 132 -6.12 -2.00 -14.21
N PRO A 133 -5.59 -1.28 -15.19
CA PRO A 133 -5.40 -1.64 -16.60
C PRO A 133 -4.29 -2.69 -16.81
N ASN A 134 -3.35 -2.77 -15.88
CA ASN A 134 -2.27 -3.77 -15.88
C ASN A 134 -2.34 -4.53 -14.57
N GLU A 135 -2.13 -5.82 -14.59
CA GLU A 135 -2.14 -6.63 -13.38
C GLU A 135 -0.94 -6.26 -12.49
N LEU A 136 -1.23 -5.69 -11.31
CA LEU A 136 -0.22 -5.32 -10.32
C LEU A 136 -0.58 -5.95 -8.98
N LEU A 137 0.42 -6.40 -8.24
CA LEU A 137 0.26 -6.87 -6.87
C LEU A 137 1.22 -6.12 -5.96
N PHE A 138 0.67 -5.30 -5.07
CA PHE A 138 1.43 -4.62 -4.04
C PHE A 138 1.57 -5.55 -2.85
N CYS A 139 2.79 -6.05 -2.65
CA CYS A 139 3.06 -7.11 -1.68
C CYS A 139 3.24 -6.61 -0.25
N GLY A 140 3.39 -5.30 -0.05
CA GLY A 140 3.72 -4.76 1.27
C GLY A 140 5.00 -5.37 1.80
N ARG A 141 4.94 -5.99 2.98
CA ARG A 141 6.08 -6.68 3.59
C ARG A 141 5.95 -8.20 3.55
N LEU A 142 4.93 -8.72 2.88
CA LEU A 142 4.74 -10.17 2.74
C LEU A 142 5.88 -10.81 1.95
N LEU A 143 6.29 -10.14 0.89
CA LEU A 143 7.44 -10.48 0.08
C LEU A 143 8.40 -9.29 0.05
N THR A 144 9.68 -9.55 0.12
CA THR A 144 10.71 -8.51 0.10
C THR A 144 11.79 -8.82 -0.93
N PRO A 145 12.45 -7.81 -1.50
CA PRO A 145 13.56 -8.03 -2.41
C PRO A 145 14.71 -8.75 -1.69
N TRP A 146 15.25 -9.80 -2.32
CA TRP A 146 16.40 -10.53 -1.80
C TRP A 146 17.52 -10.63 -2.84
N ALA A 147 17.19 -10.48 -4.12
CA ALA A 147 18.12 -10.46 -5.24
C ALA A 147 17.50 -9.60 -6.36
N PRO A 148 18.30 -9.09 -7.32
CA PRO A 148 17.77 -8.28 -8.41
C PRO A 148 16.63 -8.99 -9.14
N GLY A 149 15.47 -8.31 -9.22
CA GLY A 149 14.28 -8.83 -9.88
C GLY A 149 13.58 -9.99 -9.17
N GLN A 150 13.95 -10.28 -7.92
CA GLN A 150 13.39 -11.41 -7.17
C GLN A 150 12.84 -10.96 -5.83
N LEU A 151 11.63 -11.42 -5.51
CA LEU A 151 10.99 -11.23 -4.20
C LEU A 151 10.85 -12.59 -3.52
N ALA A 152 10.99 -12.61 -2.21
CA ALA A 152 10.84 -13.81 -1.41
C ALA A 152 10.26 -13.48 -0.04
N PRO A 153 9.56 -14.44 0.61
CA PRO A 153 9.22 -14.27 2.01
C PRO A 153 10.51 -14.32 2.82
N MET A 154 10.69 -13.33 3.70
CA MET A 154 11.87 -13.26 4.54
C MET A 154 11.46 -13.01 5.98
N ARG A 155 12.05 -13.77 6.89
CA ARG A 155 11.88 -13.55 8.31
C ARG A 155 12.86 -12.46 8.76
N HIS A 156 12.30 -11.40 9.35
CA HIS A 156 13.08 -10.30 9.92
C HIS A 156 12.89 -10.23 11.43
N ALA A 157 13.72 -9.46 12.10
CA ALA A 157 13.61 -9.26 13.56
C ALA A 157 12.23 -8.70 13.96
N ARG A 158 11.59 -7.95 13.08
CA ARG A 158 10.27 -7.35 13.32
C ARG A 158 9.09 -8.22 12.84
N THR A 159 9.35 -9.38 12.24
CA THR A 159 8.28 -10.27 11.79
C THR A 159 7.42 -10.68 12.98
N PHE A 160 6.12 -10.39 12.89
CA PHE A 160 5.18 -10.67 13.96
C PHE A 160 4.99 -12.17 14.18
N HIS A 161 4.75 -12.92 13.09
CA HIS A 161 4.48 -14.35 13.20
C HIS A 161 4.84 -15.06 11.88
N TRP A 162 5.99 -15.67 11.84
CA TRP A 162 6.51 -16.30 10.63
C TRP A 162 5.62 -17.42 10.06
N PRO A 163 5.12 -18.38 10.87
CA PRO A 163 4.21 -19.42 10.35
C PRO A 163 2.94 -18.84 9.71
N ARG A 164 2.38 -17.78 10.28
CA ARG A 164 1.21 -17.11 9.69
C ARG A 164 1.57 -16.43 8.37
N GLN A 165 2.77 -15.89 8.25
CA GLN A 165 3.24 -15.29 7.00
C GLN A 165 3.28 -16.34 5.89
N LEU A 166 3.76 -17.54 6.18
CA LEU A 166 3.77 -18.65 5.21
C LEU A 166 2.34 -19.10 4.84
N ASN A 167 1.45 -19.18 5.81
CA ASN A 167 0.04 -19.48 5.55
C ASN A 167 -0.62 -18.40 4.68
N SER A 168 -0.29 -17.14 4.92
CA SER A 168 -0.80 -16.02 4.13
C SER A 168 -0.34 -16.08 2.68
N LEU A 169 0.90 -16.53 2.44
CA LEU A 169 1.40 -16.77 1.08
C LEU A 169 0.60 -17.84 0.35
N ALA A 170 0.26 -18.93 1.04
CA ALA A 170 -0.57 -20.00 0.47
C ALA A 170 -1.97 -19.47 0.12
N ARG A 171 -2.57 -18.68 1.03
CA ARG A 171 -3.87 -18.04 0.78
C ARG A 171 -3.82 -17.07 -0.40
N LEU A 172 -2.76 -16.27 -0.49
CA LEU A 172 -2.58 -15.33 -1.60
C LEU A 172 -2.54 -16.07 -2.94
N ARG A 173 -1.78 -17.16 -3.02
CA ARG A 173 -1.69 -17.98 -4.23
C ARG A 173 -3.05 -18.49 -4.67
N ASP A 174 -3.89 -18.92 -3.73
CA ASP A 174 -5.23 -19.42 -4.03
C ASP A 174 -6.22 -18.28 -4.35
N TRP A 175 -5.97 -17.09 -3.82
CA TRP A 175 -6.85 -15.93 -3.97
C TRP A 175 -6.66 -15.21 -5.32
N ILE A 176 -5.42 -15.13 -5.80
CA ILE A 176 -5.11 -14.53 -7.12
C ILE A 176 -5.75 -15.40 -8.20
N PRO A 177 -6.41 -14.79 -9.22
CA PRO A 177 -6.95 -15.57 -10.33
C PRO A 177 -5.88 -16.45 -10.97
N SER A 178 -6.23 -17.72 -11.29
CA SER A 178 -5.27 -18.71 -11.77
C SER A 178 -4.61 -18.34 -13.11
N ASP A 179 -5.28 -17.49 -13.89
CA ASP A 179 -4.78 -16.97 -15.18
C ASP A 179 -4.05 -15.64 -15.04
N ALA A 180 -3.98 -15.07 -13.83
CA ALA A 180 -3.31 -13.79 -13.60
C ALA A 180 -1.79 -13.97 -13.51
N SER A 181 -1.08 -12.97 -14.02
CA SER A 181 0.38 -12.87 -13.94
C SER A 181 0.77 -11.45 -13.55
N PRO A 182 0.47 -11.03 -12.30
CA PRO A 182 0.71 -9.66 -11.89
C PRO A 182 2.19 -9.36 -11.76
N GLN A 183 2.56 -8.11 -12.10
CA GLN A 183 3.84 -7.56 -11.69
C GLN A 183 3.81 -7.34 -10.18
N LEU A 184 4.85 -7.82 -9.48
CA LEU A 184 4.98 -7.67 -8.04
C LEU A 184 5.68 -6.34 -7.71
N LEU A 185 5.12 -5.61 -6.75
CA LEU A 185 5.62 -4.30 -6.32
C LEU A 185 5.81 -4.23 -4.80
#